data_1e646393bee44a861a90482435e98592
#
_entry.id   1e646393bee44a861a90482435e98592
#
_cell.length_a   1.000
_cell.length_b   1.000
_cell.length_c   1.000
_cell.angle_alpha   90.00
_cell.angle_beta   90.00
_cell.angle_gamma   90.00
#
_symmetry.space_group_name_H-M   'P 1'
#
loop_
_entity.id
_entity.type
_entity.pdbx_description
1 polymer ?
#
loop_
_entity_poly.entity_id
_entity_poly.type
_entity_poly.pdbx_seq_one_letter_code
_entity_poly.pdbx_strand_id
1 'polypeptide(L)'
;CANTFSKLPANSYLVNAARGQHLITADLLDALSSGQLLGAAIDVFQEEPLSTSHPFWGNTKIMMTPHVASKTNYKTAAKCIAKNINNWERGGNLEGVVNSSRGY
;
A
#
# COMPACT_ATOMS: atom_id res chain seq x y z
N CYS A 1 3.93 11.72 6.97
CA CYS A 1 4.66 10.56 7.49
C CYS A 1 5.36 10.87 8.82
N ALA A 2 6.35 11.80 8.92
CA ALA A 2 7.06 12.07 10.19
C ALA A 2 6.09 12.39 11.34
N ASN A 3 5.16 13.32 11.12
CA ASN A 3 4.13 13.66 12.13
C ASN A 3 3.20 12.48 12.48
N THR A 4 2.99 11.54 11.59
CA THR A 4 2.22 10.31 11.87
C THR A 4 3.05 9.37 12.72
N PHE A 5 4.31 9.17 12.37
CA PHE A 5 5.22 8.28 13.11
C PHE A 5 5.46 8.75 14.54
N SER A 6 5.58 10.06 14.77
CA SER A 6 5.78 10.62 16.11
C SER A 6 4.60 10.38 17.08
N LYS A 7 3.41 10.06 16.54
CA LYS A 7 2.21 9.74 17.34
C LYS A 7 2.06 8.26 17.66
N LEU A 8 2.88 7.41 17.04
CA LEU A 8 2.88 5.98 17.33
C LEU A 8 3.63 5.69 18.64
N PRO A 9 3.30 4.63 19.35
CA PRO A 9 4.15 4.16 20.44
C PRO A 9 5.58 3.91 19.93
N ALA A 10 6.56 4.13 20.78
CA ALA A 10 7.94 3.74 20.48
C ALA A 10 8.01 2.24 20.15
N ASN A 11 8.94 1.86 19.31
CA ASN A 11 9.14 0.47 18.87
C ASN A 11 7.97 -0.10 18.02
N SER A 12 7.17 0.74 17.40
CA SER A 12 6.13 0.29 16.46
C SER A 12 6.73 -0.29 15.18
N TYR A 13 5.93 -1.08 14.47
CA TYR A 13 6.22 -1.57 13.12
C TYR A 13 5.30 -0.90 12.09
N LEU A 14 5.84 -0.64 10.89
CA LEU A 14 5.07 -0.15 9.76
C LEU A 14 4.83 -1.28 8.74
N VAL A 15 3.61 -1.38 8.22
CA VAL A 15 3.32 -2.20 7.04
C VAL A 15 2.68 -1.32 5.96
N ASN A 16 3.26 -1.29 4.76
CA ASN A 16 2.66 -0.64 3.59
C ASN A 16 2.48 -1.65 2.46
N ALA A 17 1.25 -2.15 2.32
CA ALA A 17 0.80 -3.01 1.23
C ALA A 17 -0.30 -2.32 0.40
N ALA A 18 -0.34 -0.98 0.42
CA ALA A 18 -1.36 -0.19 -0.27
C ALA A 18 -0.80 0.51 -1.50
N ARG A 19 -0.15 1.67 -1.33
CA ARG A 19 0.49 2.43 -2.41
C ARG A 19 1.78 3.09 -1.91
N GLY A 20 2.80 3.14 -2.77
CA GLY A 20 4.09 3.74 -2.45
C GLY A 20 4.00 5.22 -2.09
N GLN A 21 3.09 5.95 -2.74
CA GLN A 21 2.86 7.38 -2.50
C GLN A 21 2.37 7.71 -1.09
N HIS A 22 1.89 6.73 -0.33
CA HIS A 22 1.50 6.92 1.07
C HIS A 22 2.71 7.07 2.01
N LEU A 23 3.91 6.78 1.52
CA LEU A 23 5.12 6.73 2.33
C LEU A 23 6.20 7.67 1.78
N ILE A 24 6.73 8.53 2.64
CA ILE A 24 7.91 9.33 2.35
C ILE A 24 9.14 8.55 2.80
N THR A 25 10.01 8.21 1.85
CA THR A 25 11.20 7.37 2.08
C THR A 25 12.10 7.93 3.18
N ALA A 26 12.41 9.22 3.15
CA ALA A 26 13.28 9.86 4.15
C ALA A 26 12.69 9.77 5.56
N ASP A 27 11.40 10.06 5.72
CA ASP A 27 10.71 9.98 7.03
C ASP A 27 10.75 8.56 7.62
N LEU A 28 10.61 7.53 6.76
CA LEU A 28 10.72 6.14 7.21
C LEU A 28 12.13 5.81 7.69
N LEU A 29 13.15 6.20 6.93
CA LEU A 29 14.54 5.94 7.29
C LEU A 29 14.92 6.64 8.61
N ASP A 30 14.49 7.87 8.80
CA ASP A 30 14.69 8.63 10.04
C ASP A 30 13.98 7.97 11.23
N ALA A 31 12.73 7.51 11.04
CA ALA A 31 11.98 6.83 12.09
C ALA A 31 12.60 5.48 12.51
N LEU A 32 13.17 4.74 11.54
CA LEU A 32 13.89 3.48 11.80
C LEU A 32 15.26 3.74 12.47
N SER A 33 15.95 4.82 12.06
CA SER A 33 17.24 5.21 12.62
C SER A 33 17.11 5.67 14.06
N SER A 34 16.12 6.48 14.36
CA SER A 34 15.85 6.99 15.73
C SER A 34 15.30 5.94 16.70
N GLY A 35 14.86 4.78 16.19
CA GLY A 35 14.19 3.76 16.99
C GLY A 35 12.71 4.02 17.25
N GLN A 36 12.13 5.07 16.68
CA GLN A 36 10.69 5.32 16.72
C GLN A 36 9.92 4.13 16.09
N LEU A 37 10.45 3.60 14.99
CA LEU A 37 10.02 2.33 14.42
C LEU A 37 11.11 1.27 14.58
N LEU A 38 10.74 0.05 14.97
CA LEU A 38 11.64 -1.10 15.04
C LEU A 38 11.88 -1.73 13.66
N GLY A 39 10.90 -1.66 12.78
CA GLY A 39 11.01 -2.23 11.44
C GLY A 39 9.84 -1.84 10.55
N ALA A 40 9.98 -2.16 9.25
CA ALA A 40 8.94 -1.95 8.27
C ALA A 40 8.84 -3.13 7.30
N ALA A 41 7.61 -3.42 6.84
CA ALA A 41 7.32 -4.31 5.72
C ALA A 41 6.71 -3.49 4.58
N ILE A 42 7.39 -3.46 3.43
CA ILE A 42 7.03 -2.61 2.30
C ILE A 42 6.82 -3.49 1.07
N ASP A 43 5.58 -3.50 0.55
CA ASP A 43 5.21 -4.26 -0.65
C ASP A 43 5.06 -3.37 -1.89
N VAL A 44 5.00 -2.05 -1.69
CA VAL A 44 4.72 -1.06 -2.74
C VAL A 44 5.68 0.12 -2.65
N PHE A 45 6.09 0.66 -3.79
CA PHE A 45 7.10 1.71 -3.88
C PHE A 45 6.58 2.89 -4.71
N GLN A 46 7.22 4.06 -4.56
CA GLN A 46 6.85 5.25 -5.33
C GLN A 46 7.20 5.07 -6.82
N GLU A 47 8.29 4.37 -7.07
CA GLU A 47 8.76 3.98 -8.40
C GLU A 47 8.92 2.46 -8.45
N GLU A 48 8.30 1.81 -9.41
CA GLU A 48 8.35 0.37 -9.61
C GLU A 48 8.76 0.06 -11.06
N PRO A 49 9.81 -0.75 -11.27
CA PRO A 49 10.61 -1.45 -10.27
C PRO A 49 11.50 -0.53 -9.43
N LEU A 50 11.72 -0.90 -8.15
CA LEU A 50 12.57 -0.14 -7.24
C LEU A 50 14.00 -0.08 -7.75
N SER A 51 14.58 1.14 -7.83
CA SER A 51 15.97 1.34 -8.25
C SER A 51 16.94 0.50 -7.41
N THR A 52 17.95 -0.08 -8.05
CA THR A 52 19.00 -0.86 -7.38
C THR A 52 19.84 -0.05 -6.40
N SER A 53 19.87 1.28 -6.54
CA SER A 53 20.53 2.21 -5.62
C SER A 53 19.64 2.69 -4.48
N HIS A 54 18.38 2.22 -4.41
CA HIS A 54 17.45 2.71 -3.40
C HIS A 54 17.89 2.30 -1.99
N PRO A 55 17.85 3.23 -0.99
CA PRO A 55 18.41 2.99 0.35
C PRO A 55 17.70 1.88 1.14
N PHE A 56 16.54 1.42 0.71
CA PHE A 56 15.87 0.30 1.36
C PHE A 56 16.64 -1.02 1.22
N TRP A 57 17.38 -1.24 0.12
CA TRP A 57 18.12 -2.49 -0.10
C TRP A 57 19.17 -2.79 0.96
N GLY A 58 19.81 -1.76 1.49
CA GLY A 58 20.83 -1.91 2.54
C GLY A 58 20.29 -1.86 3.97
N ASN A 59 18.99 -1.66 4.17
CA ASN A 59 18.42 -1.47 5.50
C ASN A 59 17.87 -2.78 6.07
N THR A 60 18.55 -3.36 7.05
CA THR A 60 18.16 -4.63 7.67
C THR A 60 16.85 -4.58 8.48
N LYS A 61 16.34 -3.39 8.78
CA LYS A 61 15.05 -3.20 9.45
C LYS A 61 13.87 -3.17 8.47
N ILE A 62 14.13 -3.22 7.15
CA ILE A 62 13.08 -3.17 6.12
C ILE A 62 12.99 -4.54 5.43
N MET A 63 11.83 -5.16 5.52
CA MET A 63 11.45 -6.30 4.70
C MET A 63 10.72 -5.79 3.45
N MET A 64 11.12 -6.27 2.27
CA MET A 64 10.50 -5.86 1.01
C MET A 64 9.91 -7.06 0.28
N THR A 65 8.77 -6.86 -0.36
CA THR A 65 8.14 -7.79 -1.30
C THR A 65 7.77 -7.05 -2.59
N PRO A 66 7.75 -7.73 -3.77
CA PRO A 66 7.61 -7.07 -5.06
C PRO A 66 6.13 -6.90 -5.47
N HIS A 67 5.37 -6.10 -4.70
CA HIS A 67 3.95 -5.77 -4.97
C HIS A 67 3.08 -7.03 -5.16
N VAL A 68 3.17 -7.96 -4.20
CA VAL A 68 2.50 -9.27 -4.26
C VAL A 68 1.53 -9.52 -3.09
N ALA A 69 1.36 -8.56 -2.21
CA ALA A 69 0.52 -8.71 -1.00
C ALA A 69 -0.97 -8.95 -1.31
N SER A 70 -1.43 -8.59 -2.51
CA SER A 70 -2.80 -8.84 -2.95
C SER A 70 -2.83 -9.47 -4.34
N LYS A 71 -3.20 -10.74 -4.41
CA LYS A 71 -3.49 -11.43 -5.68
C LYS A 71 -4.98 -11.42 -5.95
N THR A 72 -5.37 -10.92 -7.13
CA THR A 72 -6.76 -10.96 -7.57
C THR A 72 -7.25 -12.39 -7.70
N ASN A 73 -8.32 -12.75 -6.99
CA ASN A 73 -9.01 -14.00 -7.20
C ASN A 73 -9.90 -13.86 -8.45
N TYR A 74 -9.46 -14.44 -9.56
CA TYR A 74 -10.13 -14.32 -10.87
C TYR A 74 -11.59 -14.79 -10.86
N LYS A 75 -11.91 -15.84 -10.08
CA LYS A 75 -13.29 -16.36 -9.98
C LYS A 75 -14.21 -15.33 -9.32
N THR A 76 -13.74 -14.70 -8.23
CA THR A 76 -14.52 -13.67 -7.51
C THR A 76 -14.63 -12.41 -8.35
N ALA A 77 -13.53 -11.98 -8.99
CA ALA A 77 -13.52 -10.83 -9.88
C ALA A 77 -14.50 -11.02 -11.06
N ALA A 78 -14.47 -12.17 -11.73
CA ALA A 78 -15.39 -12.46 -12.83
C ALA A 78 -16.87 -12.43 -12.39
N LYS A 79 -17.19 -12.98 -11.22
CA LYS A 79 -18.56 -12.91 -10.66
C LYS A 79 -19.01 -11.47 -10.39
N CYS A 80 -18.12 -10.65 -9.82
CA CYS A 80 -18.40 -9.24 -9.53
C CYS A 80 -18.64 -8.45 -10.82
N ILE A 81 -17.79 -8.66 -11.84
CA ILE A 81 -17.93 -8.03 -13.15
C ILE A 81 -19.24 -8.45 -13.80
N ALA A 82 -19.56 -9.74 -13.87
CA ALA A 82 -20.79 -10.26 -14.45
C ALA A 82 -22.04 -9.69 -13.75
N LYS A 83 -22.00 -9.59 -12.41
CA LYS A 83 -23.06 -8.97 -11.62
C LYS A 83 -23.25 -7.50 -11.99
N ASN A 84 -22.17 -6.75 -12.10
CA ASN A 84 -22.24 -5.33 -12.48
C ASN A 84 -22.75 -5.12 -13.90
N ILE A 85 -22.37 -5.98 -14.86
CA ILE A 85 -22.92 -5.93 -16.23
C ILE A 85 -24.44 -6.15 -16.19
N ASN A 86 -24.91 -7.22 -15.52
CA ASN A 86 -26.35 -7.49 -15.39
C ASN A 86 -27.10 -6.35 -14.69
N ASN A 87 -26.52 -5.75 -13.68
CA ASN A 87 -27.12 -4.60 -12.98
C ASN A 87 -27.23 -3.40 -13.91
N TRP A 88 -26.16 -3.11 -14.67
CA TRP A 88 -26.14 -2.01 -15.65
C TRP A 88 -27.22 -2.18 -16.72
N GLU A 89 -27.34 -3.36 -17.32
CA GLU A 89 -28.34 -3.66 -18.35
C GLU A 89 -29.79 -3.51 -17.86
N ARG A 90 -30.00 -3.71 -16.55
CA ARG A 90 -31.33 -3.57 -15.90
C ARG A 90 -31.56 -2.18 -15.28
N GLY A 91 -30.67 -1.22 -15.50
CA GLY A 91 -30.73 0.11 -14.89
C GLY A 91 -30.55 0.14 -13.38
N GLY A 92 -29.93 -0.91 -12.81
CA GLY A 92 -29.67 -1.03 -11.39
C GLY A 92 -28.33 -0.39 -10.96
N ASN A 93 -28.06 -0.41 -9.67
CA ASN A 93 -26.84 0.15 -9.10
C ASN A 93 -25.64 -0.75 -9.31
N LEU A 94 -24.47 -0.16 -9.60
CA LEU A 94 -23.19 -0.84 -9.66
C LEU A 94 -22.56 -0.94 -8.28
N GLU A 95 -21.87 -2.05 -8.01
CA GLU A 95 -21.07 -2.24 -6.80
C GLU A 95 -19.64 -1.79 -7.03
N GLY A 96 -19.01 -1.19 -6.03
CA GLY A 96 -17.62 -0.76 -6.07
C GLY A 96 -17.36 0.46 -6.98
N VAL A 97 -18.35 1.31 -7.17
CA VAL A 97 -18.20 2.55 -7.95
C VAL A 97 -17.28 3.50 -7.20
N VAL A 98 -16.21 3.94 -7.88
CA VAL A 98 -15.29 4.93 -7.34
C VAL A 98 -15.96 6.29 -7.24
N ASN A 99 -15.90 6.91 -6.09
CA ASN A 99 -16.32 8.29 -5.92
C ASN A 99 -15.15 9.22 -6.32
N SER A 100 -15.28 9.90 -7.45
CA SER A 100 -14.22 10.75 -8.00
C SER A 100 -13.81 11.90 -7.08
N SER A 101 -14.72 12.38 -6.21
CA SER A 101 -14.38 13.44 -5.23
C SER A 101 -13.58 12.92 -4.04
N ARG A 102 -13.64 11.63 -3.75
CA ARG A 102 -12.88 10.98 -2.66
C ARG A 102 -11.64 10.24 -3.15
N GLY A 103 -11.58 9.90 -4.44
CA GLY A 103 -10.48 9.14 -5.05
C GLY A 103 -10.54 7.61 -4.80
N TYR A 104 -11.59 7.11 -4.17
CA TYR A 104 -11.82 5.67 -3.92
C TYR A 104 -13.31 5.37 -3.79
#